data_93b90726503179dd258e27c6db8a34bf
#
_entry.id   93b90726503179dd258e27c6db8a34bf
#
_cell.length_a   1.000
_cell.length_b   1.000
_cell.length_c   1.000
_cell.angle_alpha   90.00
_cell.angle_beta   90.00
_cell.angle_gamma   90.00
#
_symmetry.space_group_name_H-M   'P 1'
#
loop_
_entity.id
_entity.type
_entity.pdbx_description
1 polymer ?
#
loop_
_entity_poly.entity_id
_entity_poly.type
_entity_poly.pdbx_seq_one_letter_code
_entity_poly.pdbx_strand_id
1 'polypeptide(L)'
;MSEKIYITHDQIEDISWTRCEQETAINWMRDDDIAIVCTSDFTVVTRISKAMAKDPKNYRCYYYECNRDKETGRLGNYFFEIPKKLISFHAKRESKNAMSEEQRKAVAERFRKGREKKNDSDI
;
A
#
# COMPACT_ATOMS: atom_id res chain seq x y z
N MET A 1 -16.04 16.93 -20.76
CA MET A 1 -15.65 15.88 -19.81
C MET A 1 -14.17 15.57 -19.97
N SER A 2 -13.47 15.48 -18.86
CA SER A 2 -12.06 15.13 -18.90
C SER A 2 -11.91 13.64 -19.15
N GLU A 3 -11.00 13.28 -20.04
CA GLU A 3 -10.68 11.89 -20.28
C GLU A 3 -9.71 11.34 -19.22
N LYS A 4 -9.83 10.05 -18.93
CA LYS A 4 -8.89 9.36 -18.08
C LYS A 4 -7.56 9.22 -18.79
N ILE A 5 -6.48 9.66 -18.16
CA ILE A 5 -5.14 9.52 -18.68
C ILE A 5 -4.43 8.44 -17.86
N TYR A 6 -4.22 7.28 -18.47
CA TYR A 6 -3.55 6.15 -17.80
C TYR A 6 -2.04 6.32 -17.87
N ILE A 7 -1.38 6.06 -16.75
CA ILE A 7 0.07 6.16 -16.62
C ILE A 7 0.65 4.91 -15.98
N THR A 8 1.95 4.72 -16.16
CA THR A 8 2.70 3.64 -15.51
C THR A 8 3.22 4.13 -14.16
N HIS A 9 3.69 3.20 -13.31
CA HIS A 9 4.14 3.52 -11.96
C HIS A 9 5.32 4.51 -11.93
N ASP A 10 6.15 4.51 -12.96
CA ASP A 10 7.31 5.42 -13.08
C ASP A 10 6.95 6.81 -13.59
N GLN A 11 5.72 7.02 -14.05
CA GLN A 11 5.22 8.31 -14.49
C GLN A 11 4.48 9.09 -13.40
N ILE A 12 4.37 8.52 -12.21
CA ILE A 12 3.66 9.14 -11.09
C ILE A 12 4.53 10.25 -10.50
N GLU A 13 3.96 11.46 -10.41
CA GLU A 13 4.61 12.65 -9.87
C GLU A 13 4.06 13.01 -8.49
N ASP A 14 4.78 13.86 -7.77
CA ASP A 14 4.30 14.39 -6.50
C ASP A 14 2.99 15.15 -6.66
N ILE A 15 2.12 15.02 -5.66
CA ILE A 15 0.87 15.76 -5.58
C ILE A 15 0.96 16.85 -4.52
N SER A 16 0.22 17.94 -4.73
CA SER A 16 0.47 19.21 -4.05
C SER A 16 -0.60 19.56 -3.00
N TRP A 17 -0.75 18.71 -1.98
CA TRP A 17 -1.72 18.99 -0.92
C TRP A 17 -1.05 19.02 0.45
N THR A 18 -1.55 19.89 1.33
CA THR A 18 -1.14 19.90 2.73
C THR A 18 -1.68 18.64 3.41
N ARG A 19 -1.06 18.25 4.53
CA ARG A 19 -1.48 17.06 5.26
C ARG A 19 -2.95 17.06 5.67
N CYS A 20 -3.49 18.23 6.02
CA CYS A 20 -4.89 18.37 6.42
C CYS A 20 -5.87 18.15 5.28
N GLU A 21 -5.41 18.30 4.04
CA GLU A 21 -6.24 18.20 2.83
C GLU A 21 -6.09 16.86 2.12
N GLN A 22 -5.20 16.00 2.62
CA GLN A 22 -4.96 14.69 2.02
C GLN A 22 -6.08 13.73 2.40
N GLU A 23 -6.70 13.15 1.38
CA GLU A 23 -7.80 12.23 1.51
C GLU A 23 -7.58 10.97 0.69
N THR A 24 -8.14 9.87 1.16
CA THR A 24 -8.18 8.63 0.40
C THR A 24 -9.59 8.06 0.48
N ALA A 25 -10.17 7.80 -0.68
CA ALA A 25 -11.49 7.18 -0.79
C ALA A 25 -11.40 5.93 -1.64
N ILE A 26 -12.08 4.87 -1.21
CA ILE A 26 -12.15 3.61 -1.94
C ILE A 26 -13.61 3.36 -2.27
N ASN A 27 -13.91 3.20 -3.54
CA ASN A 27 -15.27 3.01 -4.02
C ASN A 27 -15.39 1.77 -4.89
N TRP A 28 -16.43 0.97 -4.66
CA TRP A 28 -16.79 -0.12 -5.55
C TRP A 28 -18.30 -0.36 -5.48
N MET A 29 -18.86 -0.83 -6.56
CA MET A 29 -20.23 -1.32 -6.58
C MET A 29 -20.24 -2.81 -6.26
N ARG A 30 -21.35 -3.28 -5.71
CA ARG A 30 -21.48 -4.69 -5.32
C ARG A 30 -21.19 -5.67 -6.47
N ASP A 31 -21.61 -5.30 -7.66
CA ASP A 31 -21.47 -6.13 -8.86
C ASP A 31 -20.15 -5.91 -9.62
N ASP A 32 -19.34 -4.94 -9.18
CA ASP A 32 -18.07 -4.66 -9.82
C ASP A 32 -16.96 -5.53 -9.25
N ASP A 33 -16.06 -5.99 -10.12
CA ASP A 33 -14.86 -6.71 -9.73
C ASP A 33 -13.70 -5.77 -9.43
N ILE A 34 -13.83 -4.51 -9.81
CA ILE A 34 -12.80 -3.48 -9.69
C ILE A 34 -13.24 -2.43 -8.68
N ALA A 35 -12.32 -2.09 -7.78
CA ALA A 35 -12.47 -0.94 -6.87
C ALA A 35 -11.64 0.22 -7.38
N ILE A 36 -12.11 1.43 -7.14
CA ILE A 36 -11.38 2.65 -7.50
C ILE A 36 -10.91 3.33 -6.22
N VAL A 37 -9.62 3.51 -6.12
CA VAL A 37 -9.00 4.25 -5.03
C VAL A 37 -8.65 5.64 -5.55
N CYS A 38 -9.31 6.66 -4.99
CA CYS A 38 -9.00 8.06 -5.27
C CYS A 38 -8.21 8.61 -4.09
N THR A 39 -7.03 9.12 -4.33
CA THR A 39 -6.19 9.60 -3.23
C THR A 39 -5.41 10.86 -3.58
N SER A 40 -5.37 11.78 -2.63
CA SER A 40 -4.48 12.93 -2.62
C SER A 40 -3.35 12.77 -1.60
N ASP A 41 -3.28 11.63 -0.93
CA ASP A 41 -2.21 11.31 0.01
C ASP A 41 -1.05 10.63 -0.72
N PHE A 42 0.07 11.32 -0.82
CA PHE A 42 1.23 10.82 -1.55
C PHE A 42 1.82 9.54 -0.94
N THR A 43 1.66 9.33 0.35
CA THR A 43 2.08 8.09 1.01
C THR A 43 1.28 6.90 0.46
N VAL A 44 -0.02 7.06 0.29
CA VAL A 44 -0.89 6.04 -0.31
C VAL A 44 -0.51 5.81 -1.77
N VAL A 45 -0.29 6.90 -2.53
CA VAL A 45 0.16 6.83 -3.92
C VAL A 45 1.45 6.00 -4.02
N THR A 46 2.41 6.28 -3.17
CA THR A 46 3.70 5.57 -3.16
C THR A 46 3.52 4.07 -2.88
N ARG A 47 2.68 3.73 -1.91
CA ARG A 47 2.41 2.33 -1.55
C ARG A 47 1.76 1.56 -2.69
N ILE A 48 0.74 2.15 -3.30
CA ILE A 48 0.03 1.50 -4.42
C ILE A 48 0.94 1.45 -5.65
N SER A 49 1.74 2.48 -5.88
CA SER A 49 2.70 2.51 -6.98
C SER A 49 3.72 1.37 -6.88
N LYS A 50 4.20 1.06 -5.69
CA LYS A 50 5.10 -0.07 -5.47
C LYS A 50 4.42 -1.41 -5.76
N ALA A 51 3.16 -1.56 -5.37
CA ALA A 51 2.38 -2.75 -5.69
C ALA A 51 2.14 -2.87 -7.20
N MET A 52 1.87 -1.75 -7.87
CA MET A 52 1.69 -1.70 -9.32
C MET A 52 2.96 -2.08 -10.08
N ALA A 53 4.12 -1.67 -9.57
CA ALA A 53 5.41 -2.03 -10.17
C ALA A 53 5.65 -3.54 -10.14
N LYS A 54 5.19 -4.21 -9.08
CA LYS A 54 5.31 -5.66 -8.95
C LYS A 54 4.24 -6.44 -9.70
N ASP A 55 3.06 -5.85 -9.85
CA ASP A 55 1.90 -6.53 -10.45
C ASP A 55 1.14 -5.56 -11.37
N PRO A 56 1.73 -5.19 -12.51
CA PRO A 56 1.11 -4.20 -13.41
C PRO A 56 -0.17 -4.68 -14.07
N LYS A 57 -0.46 -5.97 -14.03
CA LYS A 57 -1.68 -6.55 -14.62
C LYS A 57 -2.92 -6.21 -13.79
N ASN A 58 -2.78 -6.13 -12.47
CA ASN A 58 -3.90 -5.94 -11.56
C ASN A 58 -4.08 -4.50 -11.11
N TYR A 59 -3.10 -3.65 -11.32
CA TYR A 59 -3.15 -2.25 -10.89
C TYR A 59 -3.05 -1.33 -12.08
N ARG A 60 -4.00 -0.38 -12.19
CA ARG A 60 -3.96 0.68 -13.18
C ARG A 60 -4.04 2.01 -12.48
N CYS A 61 -3.28 2.98 -12.94
CA CYS A 61 -3.30 4.35 -12.43
C CYS A 61 -3.74 5.30 -13.51
N TYR A 62 -4.62 6.23 -13.17
CA TYR A 62 -5.00 7.29 -14.08
C TYR A 62 -5.23 8.60 -13.34
N TYR A 63 -5.25 9.68 -14.09
CA TYR A 63 -5.59 11.00 -13.57
C TYR A 63 -6.43 11.76 -14.57
N TYR A 64 -7.01 12.85 -14.11
CA TYR A 64 -7.72 13.80 -14.98
C TYR A 64 -6.91 15.08 -15.06
N GLU A 65 -6.66 15.58 -16.28
CA GLU A 65 -5.87 16.79 -16.48
C GLU A 65 -6.51 18.02 -15.84
N CYS A 66 -7.84 18.05 -15.72
CA CYS A 66 -8.55 19.14 -15.05
C CYS A 66 -8.24 19.25 -13.56
N ASN A 67 -7.68 18.21 -12.95
CA ASN A 67 -7.25 18.24 -11.55
C ASN A 67 -5.84 18.77 -11.36
N ARG A 68 -5.18 19.17 -12.43
CA ARG A 68 -3.84 19.77 -12.35
C ARG A 68 -3.95 21.23 -11.95
N ASP A 69 -3.16 21.60 -10.93
CA ASP A 69 -3.06 22.99 -10.48
C ASP A 69 -2.33 23.81 -11.55
N LYS A 70 -2.94 24.89 -11.98
CA LYS A 70 -2.38 25.77 -13.01
C LYS A 70 -1.16 26.54 -12.52
N GLU A 71 -1.08 26.81 -11.22
CA GLU A 71 0.05 27.57 -10.65
C GLU A 71 1.28 26.70 -10.42
N THR A 72 1.10 25.52 -9.83
CA THR A 72 2.21 24.62 -9.48
C THR A 72 2.50 23.59 -10.55
N GLY A 73 1.55 23.31 -11.45
CA GLY A 73 1.66 22.26 -12.44
C GLY A 73 1.50 20.85 -11.87
N ARG A 74 1.18 20.73 -10.58
CA ARG A 74 1.05 19.44 -9.90
C ARG A 74 -0.40 18.96 -9.90
N LEU A 75 -0.56 17.65 -9.93
CA LEU A 75 -1.88 17.02 -9.83
C LEU A 75 -2.40 17.09 -8.39
N GLY A 76 -3.73 17.18 -8.25
CA GLY A 76 -4.37 17.15 -6.95
C GLY A 76 -4.57 15.75 -6.41
N ASN A 77 -4.76 14.76 -7.27
CA ASN A 77 -4.98 13.38 -6.86
C ASN A 77 -4.71 12.40 -8.00
N TYR A 78 -4.61 11.12 -7.61
CA TYR A 78 -4.53 9.99 -8.54
C TYR A 78 -5.66 9.02 -8.27
N PHE A 79 -6.01 8.27 -9.30
CA PHE A 79 -7.00 7.20 -9.23
C PHE A 79 -6.32 5.88 -9.57
N PHE A 80 -6.62 4.87 -8.78
CA PHE A 80 -6.11 3.52 -9.02
C PHE A 80 -7.27 2.56 -9.21
N GLU A 81 -7.22 1.76 -10.26
CA GLU A 81 -8.14 0.66 -10.47
C GLU A 81 -7.48 -0.61 -9.94
N ILE A 82 -8.11 -1.23 -8.95
CA ILE A 82 -7.55 -2.38 -8.24
C ILE A 82 -8.62 -3.47 -8.17
N PRO A 83 -8.28 -4.76 -8.41
CA PRO A 83 -9.26 -5.81 -8.20
C PRO A 83 -9.80 -5.77 -6.77
N LYS A 84 -11.11 -5.76 -6.64
CA LYS A 84 -11.80 -5.66 -5.35
C LYS A 84 -11.33 -6.70 -4.35
N LYS A 85 -11.02 -7.91 -4.82
CA LYS A 85 -10.52 -9.01 -4.00
C LYS A 85 -9.18 -8.74 -3.32
N LEU A 86 -8.39 -7.78 -3.85
CA LEU A 86 -7.09 -7.41 -3.26
C LEU A 86 -7.22 -6.39 -2.14
N ILE A 87 -8.42 -5.82 -1.96
CA ILE A 87 -8.69 -4.89 -0.87
C ILE A 87 -9.25 -5.70 0.29
N SER A 88 -8.60 -5.63 1.43
CA SER A 88 -9.01 -6.38 2.62
C SER A 88 -8.89 -5.54 3.88
N PHE A 89 -9.75 -5.84 4.83
CA PHE A 89 -9.76 -5.18 6.13
C PHE A 89 -9.39 -6.21 7.19
N HIS A 90 -8.42 -5.87 8.01
CA HIS A 90 -7.93 -6.76 9.06
C HIS A 90 -8.12 -6.10 10.42
N ALA A 91 -8.60 -6.87 11.38
CA ALA A 91 -8.55 -6.46 12.75
C ALA A 91 -7.09 -6.49 13.23
N LYS A 92 -6.75 -5.57 14.14
CA LYS A 92 -5.41 -5.57 14.74
C LYS A 92 -5.20 -6.88 15.48
N ARG A 93 -4.15 -7.62 15.11
CA ARG A 93 -3.81 -8.89 15.76
C ARG A 93 -2.95 -8.59 16.99
N GLU A 94 -3.56 -8.60 18.15
CA GLU A 94 -2.85 -8.35 19.41
C GLU A 94 -1.87 -9.47 19.75
N SER A 95 -2.25 -10.72 19.49
CA SER A 95 -1.50 -11.89 19.89
C SER A 95 -0.16 -12.09 19.17
N LYS A 96 0.02 -11.54 17.96
CA LYS A 96 1.28 -11.66 17.22
C LYS A 96 2.29 -10.57 17.51
N ASN A 97 1.82 -9.40 17.94
CA ASN A 97 2.68 -8.23 18.18
C ASN A 97 2.91 -7.94 19.66
N ALA A 98 2.16 -8.60 20.54
CA ALA A 98 2.22 -8.41 21.99
C ALA A 98 2.64 -9.69 22.69
N MET A 99 3.79 -10.24 22.28
CA MET A 99 4.41 -11.29 23.06
C MET A 99 4.84 -10.73 24.42
N SER A 100 4.45 -11.40 25.51
CA SER A 100 4.94 -11.07 26.83
C SER A 100 6.46 -11.27 26.88
N GLU A 101 7.15 -10.60 27.82
CA GLU A 101 8.60 -10.78 27.97
C GLU A 101 8.98 -12.24 28.21
N GLU A 102 8.13 -12.98 28.93
CA GLU A 102 8.33 -14.40 29.18
C GLU A 102 8.30 -15.21 27.88
N GLN A 103 7.37 -14.91 26.99
CA GLN A 103 7.27 -15.57 25.69
C GLN A 103 8.47 -15.23 24.80
N ARG A 104 8.94 -14.00 24.84
CA ARG A 104 10.14 -13.57 24.10
C ARG A 104 11.37 -14.30 24.61
N LYS A 105 11.51 -14.44 25.93
CA LYS A 105 12.62 -15.18 26.54
C LYS A 105 12.58 -16.66 26.17
N ALA A 106 11.39 -17.26 26.19
CA ALA A 106 11.22 -18.66 25.81
C ALA A 106 11.61 -18.91 24.35
N VAL A 107 11.23 -18.03 23.43
CA VAL A 107 11.61 -18.12 22.02
C VAL A 107 13.12 -17.94 21.85
N ALA A 108 13.72 -16.95 22.53
CA ALA A 108 15.16 -16.72 22.47
C ALA A 108 15.95 -17.93 22.99
N GLU A 109 15.49 -18.57 24.07
CA GLU A 109 16.13 -19.78 24.60
C GLU A 109 16.03 -20.96 23.63
N ARG A 110 14.89 -21.14 22.96
CA ARG A 110 14.74 -22.17 21.94
C ARG A 110 15.76 -22.01 20.82
N PHE A 111 15.93 -20.81 20.33
CA PHE A 111 16.91 -20.53 19.27
C PHE A 111 18.33 -20.77 19.75
N ARG A 112 18.65 -20.39 21.00
CA ARG A 112 19.98 -20.60 21.57
C ARG A 112 20.29 -22.10 21.72
N LYS A 113 19.35 -22.89 22.26
CA LYS A 113 19.51 -24.33 22.39
C LYS A 113 19.66 -25.03 21.05
N GLY A 114 18.93 -24.57 20.02
CA GLY A 114 19.08 -25.08 18.67
C GLY A 114 20.47 -24.82 18.09
N ARG A 115 21.07 -23.66 18.36
CA ARG A 115 22.44 -23.34 17.94
C ARG A 115 23.48 -24.18 18.67
N GLU A 116 23.32 -24.39 19.97
CA GLU A 116 24.22 -25.23 20.76
C GLU A 116 24.19 -26.69 20.28
N LYS A 117 23.02 -27.24 19.98
CA LYS A 117 22.91 -28.60 19.42
C LYS A 117 23.57 -28.71 18.06
N LYS A 118 23.50 -27.68 17.20
CA LYS A 118 24.17 -27.67 15.90
C LYS A 118 25.69 -27.65 16.05
N ASN A 119 26.19 -26.88 16.99
CA ASN A 119 27.64 -26.81 17.26
C ASN A 119 28.19 -28.11 17.82
N ASP A 120 27.41 -28.81 18.67
CA ASP A 120 27.80 -30.09 19.24
C ASP A 120 27.78 -31.22 18.22
N SER A 121 26.97 -31.12 17.16
CA SER A 121 26.88 -32.13 16.12
C SER A 121 27.95 -32.00 15.02
N ASP A 122 28.67 -30.87 14.97
CA ASP A 122 29.74 -30.60 14.00
C ASP A 122 31.13 -31.00 14.49
N ILE A 123 31.24 -31.62 15.66
CA ILE A 123 32.50 -32.08 16.21
C ILE A 123 32.87 -33.47 15.68
#